data_6f3d70c516f71475035222081abfd82f
#
_entry.id   6f3d70c516f71475035222081abfd82f
#
_cell.length_a   1.000
_cell.length_b   1.000
_cell.length_c   1.000
_cell.angle_alpha   90.00
_cell.angle_beta   90.00
_cell.angle_gamma   90.00
#
_symmetry.space_group_name_H-M   'P 1'
#
loop_
_entity.id
_entity.type
_entity.pdbx_description
1 polymer ?
#
loop_
_entity_poly.entity_id
_entity_poly.type
_entity_poly.pdbx_seq_one_letter_code
_entity_poly.pdbx_strand_id
1 'polypeptide(L)'
;MPENDTLRDLVGRLGRATAIAGPQPVSYGDLHTQALRLAAGFRTLGLKQGDVIAAQLPNSVEFLLCYLAAGYIGATLQTVHMPYRGAEVETLLAHSRAAAAICLAQAKDGSPAEIILSRGLPNLRHVIAVGQPPAGALAFSSLRETPPDAFLPRVAATDRFLLLYTSGTTAAPKGVPVDYRRFLNNASLSAAELKIAPTSILLSAAPFTHLYGLFSVNLAFTTGAATAILPMFTPAALATALDQCRPTGLFVAPAHMSACLNEGLLTRERLSSLRFVLISGSVCPPALAHAVQERMPNGEVLQLWGMSELQAGTFTRPGDPLAARTGSAGRASPGTQLRVADGTAALAPGAEGELQVRGASVFEGYLDNAEATAAAFTHDGWFRTGDLARLDAAGNLQITGRLKDVINRGGIKFNPTDVEAIVANHAAVAQCAIVPMPDPVLGERACCFVVPKPGATVTLDQLREWLTAHEVAKIKWPERLEIIEDMPMTPTRKVKKAELAARLGRTSE
;
A
#
# COMPACT_ATOMS: atom_id res chain seq x y z
N MET A 1 3.56 -24.35 0.23
CA MET A 1 4.87 -23.81 -0.22
C MET A 1 5.93 -24.33 0.74
N PRO A 2 7.11 -24.81 0.29
CA PRO A 2 8.20 -25.09 1.20
C PRO A 2 8.62 -23.81 1.95
N GLU A 3 8.79 -23.90 3.26
CA GLU A 3 9.11 -22.75 4.14
C GLU A 3 10.42 -22.02 3.78
N ASN A 4 11.24 -22.63 2.93
CA ASN A 4 12.57 -22.14 2.56
C ASN A 4 12.66 -21.64 1.12
N ASP A 5 11.54 -21.48 0.40
CA ASP A 5 11.56 -20.99 -0.97
C ASP A 5 11.89 -19.50 -1.05
N THR A 6 12.70 -19.16 -2.02
CA THR A 6 12.95 -17.78 -2.46
C THR A 6 12.19 -17.46 -3.74
N LEU A 7 12.19 -16.20 -4.17
CA LEU A 7 11.59 -15.82 -5.46
C LEU A 7 12.19 -16.60 -6.63
N ARG A 8 13.49 -16.91 -6.60
CA ARG A 8 14.17 -17.69 -7.64
C ARG A 8 13.60 -19.09 -7.73
N ASP A 9 13.37 -19.73 -6.58
CA ASP A 9 12.84 -21.10 -6.52
C ASP A 9 11.39 -21.15 -7.00
N LEU A 10 10.57 -20.17 -6.62
CA LEU A 10 9.17 -20.10 -7.04
C LEU A 10 9.06 -19.85 -8.55
N VAL A 11 9.63 -18.77 -9.04
CA VAL A 11 9.46 -18.32 -10.43
C VAL A 11 10.12 -19.32 -11.40
N GLY A 12 11.27 -19.87 -11.02
CA GLY A 12 11.99 -20.86 -11.85
C GLY A 12 11.22 -22.14 -12.10
N ARG A 13 10.33 -22.56 -11.19
CA ARG A 13 9.52 -23.78 -11.34
C ARG A 13 8.29 -23.62 -12.24
N LEU A 14 7.84 -22.38 -12.50
CA LEU A 14 6.56 -22.12 -13.18
C LEU A 14 6.64 -22.23 -14.71
N GLY A 15 7.84 -22.22 -15.28
CA GLY A 15 8.11 -22.55 -16.68
C GLY A 15 7.26 -21.81 -17.69
N ARG A 16 6.42 -22.55 -18.44
CA ARG A 16 5.61 -21.99 -19.56
C ARG A 16 4.33 -21.30 -19.12
N ALA A 17 3.97 -21.32 -17.84
CA ALA A 17 2.79 -20.60 -17.35
C ALA A 17 2.94 -19.08 -17.63
N THR A 18 1.82 -18.40 -17.88
CA THR A 18 1.82 -16.96 -18.14
C THR A 18 2.10 -16.21 -16.86
N ALA A 19 3.18 -15.42 -16.83
CA ALA A 19 3.52 -14.53 -15.72
C ALA A 19 2.87 -13.17 -15.87
N ILE A 20 2.86 -12.62 -17.11
CA ILE A 20 2.30 -11.32 -17.42
C ILE A 20 1.21 -11.49 -18.47
N ALA A 21 -0.02 -11.12 -18.12
CA ALA A 21 -1.16 -11.11 -19.01
C ALA A 21 -1.26 -9.78 -19.75
N GLY A 22 -1.69 -9.81 -20.99
CA GLY A 22 -1.91 -8.63 -21.82
C GLY A 22 -1.74 -8.92 -23.31
N PRO A 23 -1.70 -7.88 -24.14
CA PRO A 23 -1.56 -8.04 -25.60
C PRO A 23 -0.25 -8.75 -26.01
N GLN A 24 0.78 -8.62 -25.20
CA GLN A 24 2.06 -9.32 -25.38
C GLN A 24 2.36 -10.10 -24.09
N PRO A 25 1.84 -11.33 -23.97
CA PRO A 25 2.01 -12.12 -22.76
C PRO A 25 3.47 -12.58 -22.61
N VAL A 26 3.94 -12.62 -21.34
CA VAL A 26 5.28 -13.11 -21.00
C VAL A 26 5.12 -14.35 -20.13
N SER A 27 5.86 -15.43 -20.47
CA SER A 27 5.88 -16.62 -19.62
C SER A 27 6.74 -16.43 -18.37
N TYR A 28 6.51 -17.26 -17.35
CA TYR A 28 7.38 -17.29 -16.17
C TYR A 28 8.83 -17.67 -16.54
N GLY A 29 9.00 -18.58 -17.51
CA GLY A 29 10.32 -18.98 -18.00
C GLY A 29 11.08 -17.82 -18.68
N ASP A 30 10.39 -17.02 -19.48
CA ASP A 30 10.99 -15.84 -20.10
C ASP A 30 11.30 -14.76 -19.07
N LEU A 31 10.38 -14.51 -18.13
CA LEU A 31 10.58 -13.57 -17.03
C LEU A 31 11.77 -13.99 -16.16
N HIS A 32 11.86 -15.27 -15.82
CA HIS A 32 12.97 -15.86 -15.08
C HIS A 32 14.31 -15.69 -15.82
N THR A 33 14.35 -16.02 -17.10
CA THR A 33 15.55 -15.88 -17.93
C THR A 33 16.01 -14.42 -18.03
N GLN A 34 15.10 -13.48 -18.23
CA GLN A 34 15.42 -12.05 -18.24
C GLN A 34 15.92 -11.56 -16.89
N ALA A 35 15.31 -12.04 -15.79
CA ALA A 35 15.76 -11.71 -14.43
C ALA A 35 17.16 -12.28 -14.14
N LEU A 36 17.49 -13.48 -14.63
CA LEU A 36 18.85 -14.06 -14.52
C LEU A 36 19.89 -13.22 -15.27
N ARG A 37 19.55 -12.72 -16.46
CA ARG A 37 20.43 -11.83 -17.23
C ARG A 37 20.67 -10.50 -16.49
N LEU A 38 19.60 -9.90 -15.99
CA LEU A 38 19.72 -8.65 -15.21
C LEU A 38 20.50 -8.87 -13.90
N ALA A 39 20.32 -10.01 -13.23
CA ALA A 39 21.08 -10.39 -12.05
C ALA A 39 22.59 -10.51 -12.35
N ALA A 40 22.95 -11.12 -13.49
CA ALA A 40 24.32 -11.15 -13.98
C ALA A 40 24.85 -9.74 -14.26
N GLY A 41 24.04 -8.88 -14.93
CA GLY A 41 24.38 -7.46 -15.14
C GLY A 41 24.62 -6.70 -13.84
N PHE A 42 23.82 -6.92 -12.80
CA PHE A 42 24.08 -6.31 -11.48
C PHE A 42 25.41 -6.77 -10.88
N ARG A 43 25.76 -8.05 -11.04
CA ARG A 43 27.03 -8.58 -10.56
C ARG A 43 28.25 -8.02 -11.30
N THR A 44 28.14 -7.76 -12.61
CA THR A 44 29.23 -7.09 -13.37
C THR A 44 29.49 -5.66 -12.85
N LEU A 45 28.49 -5.01 -12.27
CA LEU A 45 28.63 -3.72 -11.59
C LEU A 45 29.17 -3.85 -10.15
N GLY A 46 29.51 -5.05 -9.70
CA GLY A 46 29.96 -5.32 -8.33
C GLY A 46 28.83 -5.26 -7.28
N LEU A 47 27.57 -5.32 -7.69
CA LEU A 47 26.45 -5.47 -6.76
C LEU A 47 26.39 -6.91 -6.24
N LYS A 48 26.14 -7.06 -4.96
CA LYS A 48 26.25 -8.36 -4.27
C LYS A 48 25.21 -8.54 -3.17
N GLN A 49 25.19 -9.71 -2.58
CA GLN A 49 24.35 -10.02 -1.42
C GLN A 49 24.55 -9.00 -0.29
N GLY A 50 23.43 -8.51 0.27
CA GLY A 50 23.41 -7.49 1.31
C GLY A 50 23.40 -6.05 0.80
N ASP A 51 23.76 -5.77 -0.46
CA ASP A 51 23.61 -4.43 -1.05
C ASP A 51 22.13 -4.03 -1.14
N VAL A 52 21.84 -2.74 -1.09
CA VAL A 52 20.51 -2.19 -1.32
C VAL A 52 20.44 -1.60 -2.73
N ILE A 53 19.45 -2.00 -3.49
CA ILE A 53 19.14 -1.49 -4.83
C ILE A 53 17.81 -0.77 -4.76
N ALA A 54 17.81 0.56 -4.91
CA ALA A 54 16.59 1.35 -4.94
C ALA A 54 15.92 1.28 -6.31
N ALA A 55 14.57 1.16 -6.36
CA ALA A 55 13.80 1.17 -7.60
C ALA A 55 12.69 2.22 -7.55
N GLN A 56 12.79 3.25 -8.41
CA GLN A 56 11.77 4.27 -8.65
C GLN A 56 11.19 4.09 -10.06
N LEU A 57 10.33 3.10 -10.20
CA LEU A 57 9.70 2.72 -11.46
C LEU A 57 8.18 2.60 -11.32
N PRO A 58 7.41 2.85 -12.39
CA PRO A 58 5.98 2.53 -12.41
C PRO A 58 5.76 1.02 -12.36
N ASN A 59 4.51 0.58 -12.27
CA ASN A 59 4.18 -0.82 -12.50
C ASN A 59 4.59 -1.19 -13.91
N SER A 60 5.58 -2.03 -14.06
CA SER A 60 6.14 -2.41 -15.37
C SER A 60 6.86 -3.75 -15.29
N VAL A 61 7.19 -4.30 -16.45
CA VAL A 61 8.05 -5.49 -16.56
C VAL A 61 9.42 -5.21 -15.95
N GLU A 62 9.97 -4.03 -16.19
CA GLU A 62 11.28 -3.61 -15.66
C GLU A 62 11.28 -3.62 -14.13
N PHE A 63 10.18 -3.16 -13.48
CA PHE A 63 10.08 -3.24 -12.03
C PHE A 63 10.10 -4.69 -11.54
N LEU A 64 9.34 -5.58 -12.19
CA LEU A 64 9.32 -7.01 -11.84
C LEU A 64 10.68 -7.68 -12.06
N LEU A 65 11.38 -7.30 -13.13
CA LEU A 65 12.74 -7.77 -13.38
C LEU A 65 13.72 -7.30 -12.29
N CYS A 66 13.64 -6.05 -11.86
CA CYS A 66 14.45 -5.52 -10.76
C CYS A 66 14.15 -6.26 -9.45
N TYR A 67 12.87 -6.51 -9.17
CA TYR A 67 12.41 -7.23 -7.98
C TYR A 67 12.98 -8.65 -7.92
N LEU A 68 12.92 -9.36 -9.04
CA LEU A 68 13.47 -10.70 -9.15
C LEU A 68 15.01 -10.70 -9.13
N ALA A 69 15.64 -9.87 -9.97
CA ALA A 69 17.10 -9.86 -10.14
C ALA A 69 17.84 -9.46 -8.85
N ALA A 70 17.35 -8.44 -8.13
CA ALA A 70 17.89 -8.09 -6.81
C ALA A 70 17.78 -9.28 -5.84
N GLY A 71 16.61 -9.92 -5.78
CA GLY A 71 16.41 -11.12 -4.98
C GLY A 71 17.33 -12.28 -5.37
N TYR A 72 17.60 -12.48 -6.67
CA TYR A 72 18.45 -13.58 -7.15
C TYR A 72 19.92 -13.45 -6.74
N ILE A 73 20.43 -12.23 -6.57
CA ILE A 73 21.79 -11.98 -6.08
C ILE A 73 21.85 -11.79 -4.56
N GLY A 74 20.72 -11.93 -3.84
CA GLY A 74 20.63 -11.68 -2.40
C GLY A 74 20.74 -10.21 -2.00
N ALA A 75 20.54 -9.28 -2.94
CA ALA A 75 20.42 -7.86 -2.66
C ALA A 75 18.99 -7.53 -2.17
N THR A 76 18.86 -6.42 -1.43
CA THR A 76 17.59 -5.92 -0.97
C THR A 76 17.03 -4.90 -1.96
N LEU A 77 15.86 -5.16 -2.54
CA LEU A 77 15.18 -4.12 -3.30
C LEU A 77 14.53 -3.11 -2.36
N GLN A 78 14.90 -1.86 -2.46
CA GLN A 78 14.21 -0.75 -1.83
C GLN A 78 13.22 -0.14 -2.81
N THR A 79 11.96 -0.04 -2.42
CA THR A 79 10.97 0.64 -3.26
C THR A 79 10.96 2.15 -2.99
N VAL A 80 10.90 2.94 -4.07
CA VAL A 80 10.77 4.40 -4.03
C VAL A 80 9.56 4.80 -4.87
N HIS A 81 8.63 5.54 -4.27
CA HIS A 81 7.42 5.92 -4.98
C HIS A 81 7.66 6.92 -6.10
N MET A 82 6.98 6.75 -7.24
CA MET A 82 7.11 7.61 -8.42
C MET A 82 6.89 9.11 -8.14
N PRO A 83 5.96 9.55 -7.27
CA PRO A 83 5.77 10.97 -6.97
C PRO A 83 6.90 11.61 -6.14
N TYR A 84 7.79 10.81 -5.52
CA TYR A 84 8.89 11.35 -4.73
C TYR A 84 9.90 12.11 -5.59
N ARG A 85 10.41 13.21 -5.05
CA ARG A 85 11.38 14.07 -5.70
C ARG A 85 12.70 14.12 -4.91
N GLY A 86 13.55 15.03 -5.24
CA GLY A 86 14.92 15.08 -4.74
C GLY A 86 15.07 14.96 -3.24
N ALA A 87 14.24 15.63 -2.45
CA ALA A 87 14.34 15.61 -0.98
C ALA A 87 14.00 14.25 -0.38
N GLU A 88 12.88 13.66 -0.80
CA GLU A 88 12.47 12.35 -0.31
C GLU A 88 13.42 11.26 -0.81
N VAL A 89 13.80 11.31 -2.09
CA VAL A 89 14.72 10.34 -2.69
C VAL A 89 16.08 10.37 -1.99
N GLU A 90 16.66 11.56 -1.78
CA GLU A 90 17.91 11.73 -1.05
C GLU A 90 17.85 11.15 0.36
N THR A 91 16.81 11.49 1.11
CA THR A 91 16.58 11.00 2.48
C THR A 91 16.51 9.47 2.52
N LEU A 92 15.72 8.87 1.62
CA LEU A 92 15.50 7.42 1.61
C LEU A 92 16.74 6.65 1.17
N LEU A 93 17.43 7.11 0.12
CA LEU A 93 18.62 6.43 -0.40
C LEU A 93 19.83 6.59 0.55
N ALA A 94 19.96 7.73 1.20
CA ALA A 94 20.98 7.94 2.23
C ALA A 94 20.77 7.04 3.45
N HIS A 95 19.52 6.99 3.96
CA HIS A 95 19.19 6.17 5.13
C HIS A 95 19.39 4.66 4.87
N SER A 96 19.01 4.18 3.70
CA SER A 96 19.19 2.77 3.32
C SER A 96 20.60 2.42 2.89
N ARG A 97 21.48 3.42 2.69
CA ARG A 97 22.82 3.28 2.10
C ARG A 97 22.74 2.57 0.74
N ALA A 98 21.81 2.99 -0.12
CA ALA A 98 21.60 2.37 -1.42
C ALA A 98 22.90 2.36 -2.25
N ALA A 99 23.27 1.18 -2.76
CA ALA A 99 24.44 0.98 -3.59
C ALA A 99 24.17 1.28 -5.08
N ALA A 100 22.93 1.09 -5.51
CA ALA A 100 22.46 1.43 -6.84
C ALA A 100 21.03 1.97 -6.79
N ALA A 101 20.67 2.80 -7.77
CA ALA A 101 19.32 3.28 -7.98
C ALA A 101 18.89 3.00 -9.43
N ILE A 102 17.72 2.41 -9.60
CA ILE A 102 17.09 2.13 -10.89
C ILE A 102 15.87 3.04 -11.02
N CYS A 103 15.78 3.82 -12.09
CA CYS A 103 14.71 4.79 -12.27
C CYS A 103 14.41 5.03 -13.75
N LEU A 104 13.36 5.78 -14.05
CA LEU A 104 13.12 6.25 -15.40
C LEU A 104 14.20 7.29 -15.80
N ALA A 105 14.68 7.22 -17.04
CA ALA A 105 15.49 8.28 -17.64
C ALA A 105 14.71 9.59 -17.70
N GLN A 106 13.43 9.51 -18.11
CA GLN A 106 12.51 10.64 -18.24
C GLN A 106 11.13 10.25 -17.73
N ALA A 107 10.49 11.12 -16.96
CA ALA A 107 9.12 11.05 -16.52
C ALA A 107 8.37 12.33 -16.97
N LYS A 108 7.05 12.37 -16.75
CA LYS A 108 6.22 13.53 -17.12
C LYS A 108 6.75 14.85 -16.53
N ASP A 109 7.24 14.81 -15.31
CA ASP A 109 7.62 15.99 -14.53
C ASP A 109 9.15 16.11 -14.34
N GLY A 110 9.94 15.63 -15.30
CA GLY A 110 11.39 15.72 -15.31
C GLY A 110 12.12 14.37 -15.33
N SER A 111 13.43 14.39 -15.13
CA SER A 111 14.30 13.22 -15.14
C SER A 111 14.59 12.72 -13.73
N PRO A 112 14.00 11.58 -13.29
CA PRO A 112 14.38 10.95 -12.02
C PRO A 112 15.88 10.62 -11.95
N ALA A 113 16.47 10.19 -13.07
CA ALA A 113 17.89 9.84 -13.12
C ALA A 113 18.80 11.07 -12.85
N GLU A 114 18.51 12.22 -13.46
CA GLU A 114 19.26 13.46 -13.20
C GLU A 114 19.09 13.96 -11.77
N ILE A 115 17.86 13.86 -11.23
CA ILE A 115 17.58 14.18 -9.83
C ILE A 115 18.47 13.35 -8.90
N ILE A 116 18.55 12.04 -9.12
CA ILE A 116 19.36 11.14 -8.28
C ILE A 116 20.85 11.44 -8.43
N LEU A 117 21.33 11.59 -9.66
CA LEU A 117 22.74 11.92 -9.96
C LEU A 117 23.20 13.21 -9.27
N SER A 118 22.31 14.22 -9.20
CA SER A 118 22.63 15.51 -8.60
C SER A 118 22.79 15.49 -7.07
N ARG A 119 22.40 14.40 -6.38
CA ARG A 119 22.40 14.34 -4.90
C ARG A 119 23.75 14.01 -4.27
N GLY A 120 24.72 13.48 -5.03
CA GLY A 120 26.05 13.17 -4.50
C GLY A 120 26.06 12.18 -3.34
N LEU A 121 25.21 11.16 -3.39
CA LEU A 121 25.02 10.17 -2.31
C LEU A 121 26.28 9.29 -2.16
N PRO A 122 26.93 9.25 -0.99
CA PRO A 122 28.26 8.64 -0.82
C PRO A 122 28.30 7.13 -1.04
N ASN A 123 27.20 6.42 -0.80
CA ASN A 123 27.10 4.97 -0.97
C ASN A 123 26.61 4.57 -2.37
N LEU A 124 26.04 5.51 -3.15
CA LEU A 124 25.46 5.24 -4.44
C LEU A 124 26.54 5.13 -5.52
N ARG A 125 26.79 3.90 -5.96
CA ARG A 125 27.83 3.60 -6.97
C ARG A 125 27.30 3.71 -8.39
N HIS A 126 26.02 3.43 -8.60
CA HIS A 126 25.42 3.34 -9.93
C HIS A 126 24.02 3.94 -9.95
N VAL A 127 23.75 4.75 -10.98
CA VAL A 127 22.38 5.13 -11.39
C VAL A 127 22.09 4.43 -12.70
N ILE A 128 21.01 3.66 -12.76
CA ILE A 128 20.61 2.82 -13.89
C ILE A 128 19.27 3.35 -14.41
N ALA A 129 19.24 3.78 -15.66
CA ALA A 129 18.08 4.44 -16.24
C ALA A 129 17.34 3.54 -17.23
N VAL A 130 16.04 3.42 -17.05
CA VAL A 130 15.11 2.83 -18.01
C VAL A 130 14.74 3.91 -19.03
N GLY A 131 15.01 3.66 -20.29
CA GLY A 131 14.95 4.62 -21.40
C GLY A 131 16.35 5.11 -21.81
N GLN A 132 16.42 6.27 -22.49
CA GLN A 132 17.70 6.88 -22.91
C GLN A 132 18.40 7.48 -21.68
N PRO A 133 19.55 6.92 -21.22
CA PRO A 133 20.21 7.39 -20.02
C PRO A 133 20.81 8.78 -20.21
N PRO A 134 20.71 9.68 -19.20
CA PRO A 134 21.50 10.90 -19.17
C PRO A 134 22.98 10.60 -18.90
N ALA A 135 23.85 11.59 -19.11
CA ALA A 135 25.26 11.47 -18.78
C ALA A 135 25.47 11.09 -17.31
N GLY A 136 26.31 10.09 -17.06
CA GLY A 136 26.56 9.54 -15.70
C GLY A 136 25.62 8.41 -15.27
N ALA A 137 24.56 8.12 -16.01
CA ALA A 137 23.71 6.96 -15.77
C ALA A 137 24.04 5.82 -16.75
N LEU A 138 23.81 4.58 -16.32
CA LEU A 138 23.91 3.37 -17.12
C LEU A 138 22.58 3.04 -17.79
N ALA A 139 22.62 2.47 -18.99
CA ALA A 139 21.41 2.00 -19.66
C ALA A 139 20.91 0.69 -19.01
N PHE A 140 19.65 0.64 -18.62
CA PHE A 140 19.02 -0.57 -18.12
C PHE A 140 19.04 -1.71 -19.15
N SER A 141 18.86 -1.37 -20.43
CA SER A 141 18.84 -2.34 -21.54
C SER A 141 20.17 -3.09 -21.66
N SER A 142 21.31 -2.43 -21.51
CA SER A 142 22.61 -3.08 -21.64
C SER A 142 22.86 -4.16 -20.57
N LEU A 143 22.34 -3.96 -19.35
CA LEU A 143 22.45 -4.96 -18.28
C LEU A 143 21.63 -6.21 -18.55
N ARG A 144 20.54 -6.10 -19.30
CA ARG A 144 19.68 -7.24 -19.72
C ARG A 144 20.29 -8.08 -20.83
N GLU A 145 21.32 -7.57 -21.51
CA GLU A 145 22.04 -8.29 -22.56
C GLU A 145 23.13 -9.19 -21.97
N THR A 146 23.47 -9.02 -20.69
CA THR A 146 24.49 -9.83 -20.00
C THR A 146 24.07 -11.32 -19.99
N PRO A 147 24.92 -12.25 -20.44
CA PRO A 147 24.61 -13.68 -20.33
C PRO A 147 24.35 -14.08 -18.88
N PRO A 148 23.41 -15.00 -18.64
CA PRO A 148 23.14 -15.50 -17.30
C PRO A 148 24.39 -16.07 -16.63
N ASP A 149 24.61 -15.75 -15.36
CA ASP A 149 25.71 -16.32 -14.59
C ASP A 149 25.35 -17.75 -14.16
N ALA A 150 26.31 -18.67 -14.34
CA ALA A 150 26.16 -20.06 -13.91
C ALA A 150 26.12 -20.20 -12.37
N PHE A 151 26.69 -19.24 -11.64
CA PHE A 151 26.83 -19.30 -10.18
C PHE A 151 26.25 -18.06 -9.51
N LEU A 152 24.96 -18.11 -9.22
CA LEU A 152 24.32 -17.14 -8.34
C LEU A 152 24.54 -17.52 -6.86
N PRO A 153 24.59 -16.54 -5.94
CA PRO A 153 24.76 -16.79 -4.53
C PRO A 153 23.58 -17.64 -3.99
N ARG A 154 23.84 -18.37 -2.92
CA ARG A 154 22.79 -19.04 -2.17
C ARG A 154 22.09 -17.98 -1.29
N VAL A 155 20.80 -17.83 -1.46
CA VAL A 155 19.94 -16.92 -0.71
C VAL A 155 19.07 -17.73 0.23
N ALA A 156 19.01 -17.33 1.50
CA ALA A 156 18.16 -17.98 2.49
C ALA A 156 16.77 -17.31 2.54
N ALA A 157 15.74 -18.08 2.89
CA ALA A 157 14.39 -17.56 3.05
C ALA A 157 14.28 -16.47 4.16
N THR A 158 15.21 -16.45 5.08
CA THR A 158 15.34 -15.43 6.15
C THR A 158 16.14 -14.21 5.75
N ASP A 159 16.74 -14.20 4.55
CA ASP A 159 17.46 -13.02 4.08
C ASP A 159 16.47 -11.90 3.75
N ARG A 160 16.85 -10.68 4.12
CA ARG A 160 16.11 -9.48 3.73
C ARG A 160 16.21 -9.30 2.22
N PHE A 161 15.08 -9.20 1.55
CA PHE A 161 15.04 -8.97 0.10
C PHE A 161 14.26 -7.73 -0.32
N LEU A 162 13.49 -7.17 0.61
CA LEU A 162 12.67 -5.99 0.35
C LEU A 162 12.81 -4.99 1.49
N LEU A 163 12.89 -3.72 1.17
CA LEU A 163 12.87 -2.62 2.10
C LEU A 163 11.79 -1.63 1.68
N LEU A 164 10.80 -1.47 2.53
CA LEU A 164 9.70 -0.54 2.34
C LEU A 164 9.86 0.65 3.29
N TYR A 165 9.42 1.83 2.86
CA TYR A 165 9.35 2.98 3.73
C TYR A 165 7.89 3.36 3.98
N THR A 166 7.53 3.51 5.24
CA THR A 166 6.21 3.99 5.61
C THR A 166 6.17 5.52 5.53
N SER A 167 5.04 6.06 5.12
CA SER A 167 4.79 7.51 5.07
C SER A 167 4.57 8.08 6.48
N GLY A 168 5.51 7.80 7.42
CA GLY A 168 5.44 8.33 8.77
C GLY A 168 5.43 9.86 8.78
N THR A 169 4.60 10.45 9.62
CA THR A 169 4.53 11.91 9.85
C THR A 169 5.65 12.41 10.74
N THR A 170 6.61 11.57 11.11
CA THR A 170 7.78 11.89 11.96
C THR A 170 8.97 12.27 11.08
N ALA A 171 9.85 13.14 11.59
CA ALA A 171 11.02 13.70 10.90
C ALA A 171 12.01 12.66 10.35
N ALA A 172 12.02 11.43 10.86
CA ALA A 172 12.92 10.36 10.41
C ALA A 172 12.16 9.28 9.62
N PRO A 173 12.71 8.78 8.49
CA PRO A 173 12.12 7.73 7.72
C PRO A 173 12.12 6.40 8.51
N LYS A 174 11.01 5.66 8.45
CA LYS A 174 10.90 4.31 9.04
C LYS A 174 11.00 3.26 7.95
N GLY A 175 12.19 2.67 7.81
CA GLY A 175 12.43 1.56 6.90
C GLY A 175 11.94 0.24 7.51
N VAL A 176 11.12 -0.48 6.77
CA VAL A 176 10.57 -1.80 7.15
C VAL A 176 11.27 -2.87 6.31
N PRO A 177 12.23 -3.60 6.89
CA PRO A 177 12.86 -4.72 6.22
C PRO A 177 11.90 -5.92 6.18
N VAL A 178 11.84 -6.60 5.04
CA VAL A 178 10.99 -7.78 4.83
C VAL A 178 11.86 -8.91 4.29
N ASP A 179 11.76 -10.10 4.89
CA ASP A 179 12.36 -11.33 4.41
C ASP A 179 11.41 -12.15 3.53
N TYR A 180 11.97 -13.10 2.75
CA TYR A 180 11.18 -13.95 1.85
C TYR A 180 10.16 -14.77 2.61
N ARG A 181 10.57 -15.43 3.71
CA ARG A 181 9.72 -16.32 4.48
C ARG A 181 8.45 -15.64 4.94
N ARG A 182 8.56 -14.41 5.49
CA ARG A 182 7.40 -13.65 5.96
C ARG A 182 6.47 -13.30 4.83
N PHE A 183 6.99 -12.71 3.75
CA PHE A 183 6.16 -12.19 2.69
C PHE A 183 5.55 -13.29 1.81
N LEU A 184 6.37 -14.25 1.39
CA LEU A 184 5.91 -15.31 0.50
C LEU A 184 4.97 -16.27 1.23
N ASN A 185 5.20 -16.55 2.52
CA ASN A 185 4.29 -17.37 3.32
C ASN A 185 2.94 -16.66 3.52
N ASN A 186 2.94 -15.37 3.89
CA ASN A 186 1.71 -14.59 4.01
C ASN A 186 0.94 -14.54 2.68
N ALA A 187 1.63 -14.33 1.55
CA ALA A 187 1.02 -14.35 0.23
C ALA A 187 0.46 -15.74 -0.13
N SER A 188 1.21 -16.81 0.09
CA SER A 188 0.79 -18.18 -0.23
C SER A 188 -0.47 -18.60 0.55
N LEU A 189 -0.47 -18.35 1.86
CA LEU A 189 -1.61 -18.66 2.72
C LEU A 189 -2.84 -17.81 2.35
N SER A 190 -2.62 -16.52 2.06
CA SER A 190 -3.70 -15.63 1.61
C SER A 190 -4.25 -16.04 0.24
N ALA A 191 -3.39 -16.50 -0.69
CA ALA A 191 -3.82 -16.97 -2.00
C ALA A 191 -4.76 -18.18 -1.91
N ALA A 192 -4.48 -19.10 -0.99
CA ALA A 192 -5.34 -20.26 -0.74
C ALA A 192 -6.74 -19.83 -0.25
N GLU A 193 -6.80 -18.91 0.72
CA GLU A 193 -8.05 -18.36 1.26
C GLU A 193 -8.85 -17.55 0.22
N LEU A 194 -8.15 -16.79 -0.64
CA LEU A 194 -8.75 -16.04 -1.74
C LEU A 194 -9.09 -16.91 -2.96
N LYS A 195 -8.81 -18.22 -2.90
CA LYS A 195 -9.04 -19.21 -3.96
C LYS A 195 -8.38 -18.81 -5.29
N ILE A 196 -7.15 -18.27 -5.23
CA ILE A 196 -6.38 -17.92 -6.42
C ILE A 196 -5.80 -19.20 -7.02
N ALA A 197 -6.06 -19.42 -8.31
CA ALA A 197 -5.62 -20.58 -9.07
C ALA A 197 -4.56 -20.18 -10.12
N PRO A 198 -3.79 -21.13 -10.69
CA PRO A 198 -2.86 -20.85 -11.77
C PRO A 198 -3.49 -20.21 -13.02
N THR A 199 -4.79 -20.39 -13.20
CA THR A 199 -5.57 -19.77 -14.31
C THR A 199 -6.06 -18.36 -13.97
N SER A 200 -5.80 -17.85 -12.78
CA SER A 200 -6.21 -16.50 -12.38
C SER A 200 -5.35 -15.44 -13.04
N ILE A 201 -5.95 -14.28 -13.30
CA ILE A 201 -5.25 -13.06 -13.74
C ILE A 201 -5.51 -11.99 -12.68
N LEU A 202 -4.44 -11.47 -12.11
CA LEU A 202 -4.49 -10.48 -11.02
C LEU A 202 -4.08 -9.10 -11.54
N LEU A 203 -4.94 -8.10 -11.37
CA LEU A 203 -4.70 -6.71 -11.76
C LEU A 203 -4.64 -5.84 -10.50
N SER A 204 -3.58 -5.06 -10.35
CA SER A 204 -3.45 -4.09 -9.25
C SER A 204 -3.44 -2.66 -9.75
N ALA A 205 -4.34 -1.83 -9.22
CA ALA A 205 -4.27 -0.38 -9.35
C ALA A 205 -3.32 0.26 -8.32
N ALA A 206 -2.93 -0.49 -7.29
CA ALA A 206 -1.89 -0.06 -6.36
C ALA A 206 -0.49 -0.15 -7.01
N PRO A 207 0.41 0.81 -6.72
CA PRO A 207 1.76 0.78 -7.25
C PRO A 207 2.56 -0.42 -6.68
N PHE A 208 3.40 -1.05 -7.51
CA PHE A 208 4.32 -2.11 -7.08
C PHE A 208 5.39 -1.59 -6.11
N THR A 209 5.60 -0.30 -6.05
CA THR A 209 6.45 0.33 -5.02
C THR A 209 5.81 0.34 -3.63
N HIS A 210 4.55 -0.04 -3.51
CA HIS A 210 3.83 -0.20 -2.24
C HIS A 210 3.60 -1.67 -1.94
N LEU A 211 3.61 -2.03 -0.64
CA LEU A 211 3.39 -3.39 -0.18
C LEU A 211 2.16 -4.05 -0.82
N TYR A 212 1.04 -3.33 -0.91
CA TYR A 212 -0.21 -3.87 -1.42
C TYR A 212 -0.14 -4.25 -2.91
N GLY A 213 0.57 -3.46 -3.72
CA GLY A 213 0.86 -3.83 -5.10
C GLY A 213 1.75 -5.07 -5.20
N LEU A 214 2.83 -5.13 -4.41
CA LEU A 214 3.71 -6.33 -4.35
C LEU A 214 2.99 -7.55 -3.77
N PHE A 215 2.05 -7.37 -2.86
CA PHE A 215 1.23 -8.47 -2.37
C PHE A 215 0.48 -9.15 -3.52
N SER A 216 -0.15 -8.38 -4.43
CA SER A 216 -0.82 -8.96 -5.60
C SER A 216 0.14 -9.73 -6.52
N VAL A 217 1.37 -9.24 -6.70
CA VAL A 217 2.43 -9.91 -7.48
C VAL A 217 2.86 -11.22 -6.80
N ASN A 218 3.07 -11.19 -5.48
CA ASN A 218 3.48 -12.40 -4.75
C ASN A 218 2.36 -13.44 -4.65
N LEU A 219 1.09 -13.03 -4.61
CA LEU A 219 -0.04 -13.97 -4.78
C LEU A 219 0.06 -14.70 -6.13
N ALA A 220 0.39 -13.98 -7.22
CA ALA A 220 0.58 -14.57 -8.53
C ALA A 220 1.79 -15.51 -8.55
N PHE A 221 2.94 -15.08 -8.04
CA PHE A 221 4.17 -15.88 -8.02
C PHE A 221 4.05 -17.16 -7.18
N THR A 222 3.31 -17.12 -6.07
CA THR A 222 3.12 -18.31 -5.21
C THR A 222 2.12 -19.31 -5.77
N THR A 223 1.26 -18.92 -6.71
CA THR A 223 0.22 -19.77 -7.29
C THR A 223 0.45 -20.14 -8.75
N GLY A 224 1.35 -19.43 -9.46
CA GLY A 224 1.50 -19.54 -10.90
C GLY A 224 0.42 -18.78 -11.69
N ALA A 225 -0.35 -17.92 -11.05
CA ALA A 225 -1.30 -17.01 -11.69
C ALA A 225 -0.59 -15.92 -12.49
N ALA A 226 -1.29 -15.28 -13.42
CA ALA A 226 -0.73 -14.18 -14.20
C ALA A 226 -0.96 -12.81 -13.51
N THR A 227 -0.02 -11.90 -13.68
CA THR A 227 -0.15 -10.48 -13.30
C THR A 227 -0.50 -9.66 -14.53
N ALA A 228 -1.58 -8.87 -14.49
CA ALA A 228 -1.84 -7.82 -15.47
C ALA A 228 -1.24 -6.50 -14.95
N ILE A 229 -0.57 -5.75 -15.84
CA ILE A 229 0.16 -4.53 -15.46
C ILE A 229 -0.68 -3.31 -15.81
N LEU A 230 -0.93 -2.47 -14.78
CA LEU A 230 -1.44 -1.11 -14.94
C LEU A 230 -0.32 -0.13 -14.55
N PRO A 231 0.36 0.51 -15.50
CA PRO A 231 1.54 1.32 -15.20
C PRO A 231 1.26 2.47 -14.23
N MET A 232 0.14 3.16 -14.43
CA MET A 232 -0.32 4.24 -13.57
C MET A 232 -1.84 4.26 -13.56
N PHE A 233 -2.43 4.46 -12.38
CA PHE A 233 -3.87 4.54 -12.25
C PHE A 233 -4.41 5.87 -12.81
N THR A 234 -5.31 5.76 -13.76
CA THR A 234 -6.41 6.69 -14.05
C THR A 234 -7.68 5.86 -14.22
N PRO A 235 -8.89 6.42 -14.02
CA PRO A 235 -10.13 5.66 -14.23
C PRO A 235 -10.20 5.07 -15.64
N ALA A 236 -9.86 5.83 -16.67
CA ALA A 236 -9.84 5.35 -18.06
C ALA A 236 -8.80 4.25 -18.30
N ALA A 237 -7.59 4.36 -17.73
CA ALA A 237 -6.55 3.33 -17.85
C ALA A 237 -6.97 2.02 -17.17
N LEU A 238 -7.60 2.09 -16.00
CA LEU A 238 -8.14 0.90 -15.33
C LEU A 238 -9.25 0.26 -16.16
N ALA A 239 -10.17 1.05 -16.71
CA ALA A 239 -11.23 0.55 -17.59
C ALA A 239 -10.65 -0.18 -18.80
N THR A 240 -9.66 0.40 -19.48
CA THR A 240 -8.95 -0.24 -20.60
C THR A 240 -8.27 -1.55 -20.19
N ALA A 241 -7.59 -1.57 -19.03
CA ALA A 241 -6.93 -2.79 -18.55
C ALA A 241 -7.94 -3.90 -18.20
N LEU A 242 -9.09 -3.55 -17.63
CA LEU A 242 -10.19 -4.50 -17.39
C LEU A 242 -10.71 -5.12 -18.68
N ASP A 243 -10.91 -4.31 -19.72
CA ASP A 243 -11.40 -4.76 -21.01
C ASP A 243 -10.38 -5.65 -21.74
N GLN A 244 -9.10 -5.28 -21.72
CA GLN A 244 -8.03 -5.98 -22.45
C GLN A 244 -7.56 -7.26 -21.76
N CYS A 245 -7.37 -7.22 -20.44
CA CYS A 245 -6.78 -8.35 -19.71
C CYS A 245 -7.81 -9.27 -19.09
N ARG A 246 -9.07 -8.83 -18.95
CA ARG A 246 -10.18 -9.58 -18.31
C ARG A 246 -9.74 -10.26 -17.01
N PRO A 247 -9.23 -9.50 -16.03
CA PRO A 247 -8.70 -10.06 -14.80
C PRO A 247 -9.79 -10.80 -14.01
N THR A 248 -9.35 -11.78 -13.20
CA THR A 248 -10.21 -12.51 -12.27
C THR A 248 -10.16 -11.96 -10.86
N GLY A 249 -9.10 -11.23 -10.52
CA GLY A 249 -8.92 -10.53 -9.24
C GLY A 249 -8.41 -9.11 -9.45
N LEU A 250 -9.03 -8.16 -8.74
CA LEU A 250 -8.70 -6.73 -8.82
C LEU A 250 -8.33 -6.19 -7.45
N PHE A 251 -7.17 -5.53 -7.35
CA PHE A 251 -6.61 -4.95 -6.12
C PHE A 251 -6.65 -3.43 -6.21
N VAL A 252 -7.42 -2.78 -5.34
CA VAL A 252 -7.73 -1.35 -5.41
C VAL A 252 -7.78 -0.69 -4.04
N ALA A 253 -7.65 0.64 -4.02
CA ALA A 253 -8.03 1.46 -2.88
C ALA A 253 -9.47 2.00 -3.06
N PRO A 254 -10.16 2.40 -1.96
CA PRO A 254 -11.48 3.01 -2.04
C PRO A 254 -11.53 4.19 -3.02
N ALA A 255 -10.51 5.05 -3.03
CA ALA A 255 -10.43 6.19 -3.93
C ALA A 255 -10.43 5.81 -5.42
N HIS A 256 -9.81 4.66 -5.77
CA HIS A 256 -9.83 4.16 -7.15
C HIS A 256 -11.25 3.79 -7.58
N MET A 257 -11.99 3.09 -6.72
CA MET A 257 -13.36 2.69 -7.01
C MET A 257 -14.31 3.90 -7.06
N SER A 258 -14.18 4.83 -6.13
CA SER A 258 -14.97 6.07 -6.15
C SER A 258 -14.77 6.85 -7.44
N ALA A 259 -13.51 7.03 -7.89
CA ALA A 259 -13.22 7.74 -9.12
C ALA A 259 -13.86 7.04 -10.34
N CYS A 260 -13.72 5.72 -10.45
CA CYS A 260 -14.31 4.96 -11.56
C CYS A 260 -15.85 4.95 -11.52
N LEU A 261 -16.47 4.92 -10.33
CA LEU A 261 -17.93 5.02 -10.18
C LEU A 261 -18.44 6.38 -10.63
N ASN A 262 -17.77 7.47 -10.23
CA ASN A 262 -18.15 8.83 -10.57
C ASN A 262 -18.09 9.09 -12.09
N GLU A 263 -17.16 8.42 -12.79
CA GLU A 263 -17.04 8.50 -14.26
C GLU A 263 -17.91 7.45 -14.99
N GLY A 264 -18.70 6.64 -14.27
CA GLY A 264 -19.57 5.63 -14.87
C GLY A 264 -18.82 4.46 -15.56
N LEU A 265 -17.55 4.24 -15.21
CA LEU A 265 -16.69 3.26 -15.91
C LEU A 265 -16.82 1.84 -15.38
N LEU A 266 -17.46 1.61 -14.23
CA LEU A 266 -17.68 0.29 -13.64
C LEU A 266 -19.01 -0.30 -14.13
N THR A 267 -19.03 -0.84 -15.35
CA THR A 267 -20.21 -1.53 -15.91
C THR A 267 -20.23 -3.00 -15.52
N ARG A 268 -21.42 -3.63 -15.49
CA ARG A 268 -21.56 -5.06 -15.21
C ARG A 268 -20.79 -5.93 -16.21
N GLU A 269 -20.77 -5.53 -17.48
CA GLU A 269 -20.02 -6.23 -18.54
C GLU A 269 -18.52 -6.21 -18.27
N ARG A 270 -17.96 -5.02 -17.96
CA ARG A 270 -16.53 -4.85 -17.67
C ARG A 270 -16.08 -5.62 -16.44
N LEU A 271 -16.93 -5.70 -15.42
CA LEU A 271 -16.64 -6.45 -14.19
C LEU A 271 -16.99 -7.94 -14.27
N SER A 272 -17.48 -8.44 -15.41
CA SER A 272 -18.01 -9.82 -15.54
C SER A 272 -16.96 -10.91 -15.37
N SER A 273 -15.68 -10.64 -15.66
CA SER A 273 -14.58 -11.59 -15.46
C SER A 273 -14.09 -11.67 -14.01
N LEU A 274 -14.38 -10.65 -13.20
CA LEU A 274 -13.90 -10.58 -11.82
C LEU A 274 -14.62 -11.59 -10.94
N ARG A 275 -13.86 -12.37 -10.19
CA ARG A 275 -14.29 -13.22 -9.09
C ARG A 275 -14.26 -12.49 -7.78
N PHE A 276 -13.33 -11.54 -7.63
CA PHE A 276 -13.27 -10.65 -6.48
C PHE A 276 -12.66 -9.28 -6.83
N VAL A 277 -13.09 -8.27 -6.08
CA VAL A 277 -12.42 -6.97 -5.93
C VAL A 277 -11.96 -6.87 -4.49
N LEU A 278 -10.66 -6.85 -4.24
CA LEU A 278 -10.07 -6.67 -2.92
C LEU A 278 -9.78 -5.19 -2.70
N ILE A 279 -10.43 -4.58 -1.72
CA ILE A 279 -10.29 -3.16 -1.39
C ILE A 279 -9.42 -3.02 -0.15
N SER A 280 -8.36 -2.21 -0.23
CA SER A 280 -7.42 -1.98 0.87
C SER A 280 -6.78 -0.59 0.80
N GLY A 281 -5.90 -0.29 1.75
CA GLY A 281 -5.12 0.96 1.77
C GLY A 281 -5.72 2.05 2.64
N SER A 282 -7.03 2.09 2.80
CA SER A 282 -7.77 2.90 3.78
C SER A 282 -9.10 2.22 4.11
N VAL A 283 -9.80 2.75 5.11
CA VAL A 283 -11.16 2.26 5.44
C VAL A 283 -12.07 2.44 4.23
N CYS A 284 -12.75 1.38 3.83
CA CYS A 284 -13.72 1.41 2.75
C CYS A 284 -15.12 1.71 3.31
N PRO A 285 -15.77 2.81 2.89
CA PRO A 285 -17.14 3.08 3.29
C PRO A 285 -18.07 1.93 2.84
N PRO A 286 -18.97 1.43 3.71
CA PRO A 286 -19.91 0.36 3.34
C PRO A 286 -20.72 0.68 2.08
N ALA A 287 -21.18 1.92 1.92
CA ALA A 287 -21.92 2.37 0.74
C ALA A 287 -21.12 2.19 -0.56
N LEU A 288 -19.81 2.48 -0.53
CA LEU A 288 -18.91 2.26 -1.68
C LEU A 288 -18.76 0.77 -1.99
N ALA A 289 -18.55 -0.05 -0.96
CA ALA A 289 -18.43 -1.50 -1.12
C ALA A 289 -19.71 -2.10 -1.72
N HIS A 290 -20.89 -1.67 -1.25
CA HIS A 290 -22.18 -2.06 -1.81
C HIS A 290 -22.34 -1.63 -3.27
N ALA A 291 -22.03 -0.36 -3.59
CA ALA A 291 -22.14 0.17 -4.95
C ALA A 291 -21.26 -0.59 -5.97
N VAL A 292 -20.07 -1.05 -5.55
CA VAL A 292 -19.21 -1.92 -6.37
C VAL A 292 -19.81 -3.32 -6.48
N GLN A 293 -20.27 -3.90 -5.36
CA GLN A 293 -20.86 -5.25 -5.33
C GLN A 293 -22.07 -5.38 -6.26
N GLU A 294 -22.96 -4.40 -6.31
CA GLU A 294 -24.13 -4.38 -7.20
C GLU A 294 -23.78 -4.47 -8.68
N ARG A 295 -22.57 -4.01 -9.03
CA ARG A 295 -22.06 -4.03 -10.41
C ARG A 295 -21.30 -5.31 -10.77
N MET A 296 -21.04 -6.17 -9.78
CA MET A 296 -20.30 -7.44 -10.00
C MET A 296 -21.29 -8.58 -10.24
N PRO A 297 -21.45 -9.07 -11.48
CA PRO A 297 -22.43 -10.14 -11.76
C PRO A 297 -21.97 -11.51 -11.25
N ASN A 298 -20.67 -11.76 -11.19
CA ASN A 298 -20.09 -13.09 -10.93
C ASN A 298 -19.08 -13.12 -9.79
N GLY A 299 -18.88 -11.98 -9.08
CA GLY A 299 -17.82 -11.85 -8.11
C GLY A 299 -18.24 -11.17 -6.82
N GLU A 300 -17.29 -11.02 -5.93
CA GLU A 300 -17.49 -10.51 -4.59
C GLU A 300 -16.55 -9.36 -4.26
N VAL A 301 -17.08 -8.33 -3.62
CA VAL A 301 -16.25 -7.30 -2.97
C VAL A 301 -15.69 -7.88 -1.68
N LEU A 302 -14.39 -7.77 -1.52
CA LEU A 302 -13.65 -8.17 -0.32
C LEU A 302 -12.89 -6.96 0.21
N GLN A 303 -12.60 -6.96 1.50
CA GLN A 303 -11.78 -5.93 2.14
C GLN A 303 -10.56 -6.56 2.81
N LEU A 304 -9.46 -5.80 2.83
CA LEU A 304 -8.22 -6.18 3.49
C LEU A 304 -7.70 -5.02 4.33
N TRP A 305 -7.30 -5.31 5.55
CA TRP A 305 -6.46 -4.44 6.36
C TRP A 305 -5.07 -5.04 6.49
N GLY A 306 -4.07 -4.19 6.38
CA GLY A 306 -2.67 -4.55 6.53
C GLY A 306 -1.77 -3.33 6.50
N MET A 307 -0.50 -3.53 6.78
CA MET A 307 0.53 -2.50 6.78
C MET A 307 1.90 -3.11 6.47
N SER A 308 2.89 -2.27 6.17
CA SER A 308 4.22 -2.74 5.76
C SER A 308 4.85 -3.65 6.81
N GLU A 309 4.60 -3.39 8.07
CA GLU A 309 5.16 -4.08 9.23
C GLU A 309 4.61 -5.50 9.46
N LEU A 310 3.46 -5.85 8.85
CA LEU A 310 2.82 -7.15 9.07
C LEU A 310 2.14 -7.75 7.83
N GLN A 311 2.16 -7.01 6.71
CA GLN A 311 1.62 -7.40 5.40
C GLN A 311 0.09 -7.50 5.41
N ALA A 312 -0.52 -8.56 4.87
CA ALA A 312 -1.96 -8.79 5.00
C ALA A 312 -2.27 -9.28 6.41
N GLY A 313 -2.84 -8.41 7.24
CA GLY A 313 -3.21 -8.72 8.64
C GLY A 313 -4.57 -9.37 8.75
N THR A 314 -5.57 -8.83 8.05
CA THR A 314 -6.92 -9.38 7.97
C THR A 314 -7.49 -9.23 6.57
N PHE A 315 -8.44 -10.08 6.21
CA PHE A 315 -9.27 -9.89 5.03
C PHE A 315 -10.57 -10.67 5.14
N THR A 316 -11.61 -10.20 4.43
CA THR A 316 -12.83 -10.97 4.20
C THR A 316 -12.61 -12.00 3.12
N ARG A 317 -13.30 -13.14 3.19
CA ARG A 317 -13.11 -14.28 2.29
C ARG A 317 -14.23 -14.42 1.28
N PRO A 318 -13.95 -15.02 0.12
CA PRO A 318 -15.01 -15.44 -0.79
C PRO A 318 -16.01 -16.39 -0.10
N GLY A 319 -17.29 -16.01 -0.15
CA GLY A 319 -18.39 -16.72 0.53
C GLY A 319 -18.72 -16.21 1.93
N ASP A 320 -17.98 -15.26 2.49
CA ASP A 320 -18.41 -14.57 3.71
C ASP A 320 -19.74 -13.84 3.48
N PRO A 321 -20.59 -13.69 4.51
CA PRO A 321 -21.82 -12.90 4.39
C PRO A 321 -21.57 -11.49 3.87
N LEU A 322 -22.46 -10.96 3.03
CA LEU A 322 -22.33 -9.63 2.42
C LEU A 322 -22.08 -8.55 3.48
N ALA A 323 -22.80 -8.58 4.60
CA ALA A 323 -22.63 -7.63 5.68
C ALA A 323 -21.19 -7.62 6.26
N ALA A 324 -20.57 -8.79 6.38
CA ALA A 324 -19.17 -8.89 6.82
C ALA A 324 -18.21 -8.35 5.75
N ARG A 325 -18.43 -8.69 4.48
CA ARG A 325 -17.57 -8.25 3.36
C ARG A 325 -17.64 -6.75 3.09
N THR A 326 -18.75 -6.10 3.42
CA THR A 326 -18.94 -4.66 3.19
C THR A 326 -18.76 -3.81 4.45
N GLY A 327 -18.91 -4.40 5.64
CA GLY A 327 -18.88 -3.69 6.93
C GLY A 327 -17.65 -3.95 7.80
N SER A 328 -16.74 -4.84 7.38
CA SER A 328 -15.53 -5.16 8.16
C SER A 328 -14.30 -5.33 7.27
N ALA A 329 -13.12 -5.29 7.89
CA ALA A 329 -11.86 -5.66 7.25
C ALA A 329 -11.58 -7.18 7.34
N GLY A 330 -12.57 -7.98 7.73
CA GLY A 330 -12.50 -9.43 7.82
C GLY A 330 -11.77 -9.97 9.06
N ARG A 331 -11.48 -11.26 9.02
CA ARG A 331 -10.81 -11.98 10.10
C ARG A 331 -9.30 -12.06 9.87
N ALA A 332 -8.56 -12.41 10.92
CA ALA A 332 -7.11 -12.61 10.87
C ALA A 332 -6.68 -13.45 9.66
N SER A 333 -5.63 -13.03 8.98
CA SER A 333 -4.96 -13.85 7.97
C SER A 333 -4.33 -15.09 8.63
N PRO A 334 -4.17 -16.20 7.91
CA PRO A 334 -3.58 -17.41 8.50
C PRO A 334 -2.22 -17.15 9.16
N GLY A 335 -2.03 -17.67 10.37
CA GLY A 335 -0.82 -17.47 11.17
C GLY A 335 -0.71 -16.11 11.87
N THR A 336 -1.76 -15.30 11.82
CA THR A 336 -1.86 -13.98 12.49
C THR A 336 -2.82 -14.07 13.68
N GLN A 337 -2.42 -13.48 14.79
CA GLN A 337 -3.25 -13.30 15.99
C GLN A 337 -3.55 -11.83 16.18
N LEU A 338 -4.78 -11.52 16.57
CA LEU A 338 -5.26 -10.16 16.82
C LEU A 338 -5.74 -10.04 18.25
N ARG A 339 -5.51 -8.90 18.88
CA ARG A 339 -6.22 -8.46 20.07
C ARG A 339 -6.52 -6.96 19.98
N VAL A 340 -7.62 -6.57 20.55
CA VAL A 340 -7.91 -5.16 20.86
C VAL A 340 -7.61 -4.98 22.33
N ALA A 341 -6.82 -3.96 22.67
CA ALA A 341 -6.30 -3.81 24.03
C ALA A 341 -6.31 -2.36 24.51
N ASP A 342 -6.41 -2.19 25.83
CA ASP A 342 -6.01 -0.97 26.53
C ASP A 342 -4.66 -1.25 27.21
N GLY A 343 -3.61 -0.59 26.72
CA GLY A 343 -2.23 -0.95 27.08
C GLY A 343 -1.90 -2.39 26.68
N THR A 344 -1.77 -3.30 27.62
CA THR A 344 -1.56 -4.74 27.42
C THR A 344 -2.76 -5.60 27.81
N ALA A 345 -3.79 -5.00 28.39
CA ALA A 345 -5.00 -5.70 28.80
C ALA A 345 -5.92 -5.91 27.59
N ALA A 346 -6.17 -7.18 27.22
CA ALA A 346 -7.10 -7.52 26.14
C ALA A 346 -8.53 -7.13 26.55
N LEU A 347 -9.25 -6.51 25.61
CA LEU A 347 -10.63 -6.09 25.80
C LEU A 347 -11.61 -7.16 25.28
N ALA A 348 -12.83 -7.13 25.82
CA ALA A 348 -13.90 -8.02 25.37
C ALA A 348 -14.32 -7.71 23.92
N PRO A 349 -14.88 -8.70 23.18
CA PRO A 349 -15.44 -8.47 21.85
C PRO A 349 -16.41 -7.29 21.82
N GLY A 350 -16.32 -6.45 20.79
CA GLY A 350 -17.10 -5.23 20.62
C GLY A 350 -16.54 -3.99 21.31
N ALA A 351 -15.64 -4.11 22.28
CA ALA A 351 -14.98 -2.98 22.89
C ALA A 351 -13.94 -2.35 21.96
N GLU A 352 -13.76 -1.02 22.04
CA GLU A 352 -12.79 -0.28 21.25
C GLU A 352 -11.48 -0.11 22.00
N GLY A 353 -10.36 -0.33 21.32
CA GLY A 353 -9.03 -0.12 21.84
C GLY A 353 -7.96 -0.17 20.76
N GLU A 354 -6.69 -0.18 21.14
CA GLU A 354 -5.59 -0.32 20.21
C GLU A 354 -5.57 -1.74 19.62
N LEU A 355 -5.55 -1.84 18.29
CA LEU A 355 -5.30 -3.09 17.61
C LEU A 355 -3.84 -3.50 17.78
N GLN A 356 -3.62 -4.69 18.32
CA GLN A 356 -2.30 -5.29 18.47
C GLN A 356 -2.26 -6.63 17.74
N VAL A 357 -1.11 -6.92 17.11
CA VAL A 357 -0.95 -8.07 16.22
C VAL A 357 0.28 -8.88 16.61
N ARG A 358 0.17 -10.20 16.53
CA ARG A 358 1.29 -11.13 16.68
C ARG A 358 1.18 -12.22 15.61
N GLY A 359 2.31 -12.66 15.06
CA GLY A 359 2.32 -13.73 14.07
C GLY A 359 3.57 -13.74 13.20
N ALA A 360 3.67 -14.77 12.36
CA ALA A 360 4.85 -15.03 11.54
C ALA A 360 5.10 -13.95 10.46
N SER A 361 4.09 -13.17 10.07
CA SER A 361 4.21 -12.08 9.09
C SER A 361 4.67 -10.75 9.69
N VAL A 362 4.63 -10.61 11.02
CA VAL A 362 5.06 -9.39 11.71
C VAL A 362 6.57 -9.22 11.58
N PHE A 363 7.02 -8.03 11.22
CA PHE A 363 8.45 -7.69 11.08
C PHE A 363 9.18 -7.75 12.45
N GLU A 364 10.51 -7.73 12.41
CA GLU A 364 11.33 -7.76 13.64
C GLU A 364 11.65 -6.36 14.17
N GLY A 365 11.57 -5.34 13.31
CA GLY A 365 11.85 -3.97 13.70
C GLY A 365 12.20 -3.07 12.53
N TYR A 366 12.32 -1.79 12.81
CA TYR A 366 12.68 -0.77 11.83
C TYR A 366 14.19 -0.74 11.57
N LEU A 367 14.56 -0.50 10.32
CA LEU A 367 15.96 -0.39 9.89
C LEU A 367 16.67 0.72 10.68
N ASP A 368 17.80 0.36 11.33
CA ASP A 368 18.67 1.25 12.10
C ASP A 368 17.92 2.16 13.10
N ASN A 369 16.78 1.69 13.66
CA ASN A 369 15.97 2.46 14.59
C ASN A 369 15.48 1.60 15.76
N ALA A 370 16.37 1.36 16.72
CA ALA A 370 16.09 0.53 17.90
C ALA A 370 15.02 1.14 18.81
N GLU A 371 14.99 2.47 18.95
CA GLU A 371 14.03 3.19 19.78
C GLU A 371 12.60 3.03 19.23
N ALA A 372 12.40 3.30 17.92
CA ALA A 372 11.10 3.10 17.28
C ALA A 372 10.69 1.63 17.28
N THR A 373 11.64 0.71 17.19
CA THR A 373 11.39 -0.73 17.27
C THR A 373 10.89 -1.11 18.68
N ALA A 374 11.58 -0.68 19.73
CA ALA A 374 11.17 -0.95 21.10
C ALA A 374 9.78 -0.36 21.42
N ALA A 375 9.50 0.86 20.95
CA ALA A 375 8.20 1.50 21.12
C ALA A 375 7.07 0.81 20.33
N ALA A 376 7.39 0.07 19.26
CA ALA A 376 6.41 -0.60 18.41
C ALA A 376 5.91 -1.93 18.98
N PHE A 377 6.55 -2.48 20.02
CA PHE A 377 6.15 -3.74 20.62
C PHE A 377 5.78 -3.58 22.08
N THR A 378 4.83 -4.38 22.53
CA THR A 378 4.53 -4.54 23.94
C THR A 378 5.58 -5.47 24.60
N HIS A 379 5.69 -5.44 25.92
CA HIS A 379 6.62 -6.31 26.65
C HIS A 379 6.31 -7.82 26.50
N ASP A 380 5.05 -8.16 26.15
CA ASP A 380 4.59 -9.53 25.87
C ASP A 380 4.61 -9.88 24.37
N GLY A 381 5.30 -9.07 23.55
CA GLY A 381 5.66 -9.38 22.15
C GLY A 381 4.56 -9.12 21.13
N TRP A 382 3.57 -8.27 21.41
CA TRP A 382 2.58 -7.83 20.43
C TRP A 382 3.04 -6.55 19.74
N PHE A 383 2.89 -6.52 18.43
CA PHE A 383 3.11 -5.32 17.64
C PHE A 383 1.93 -4.36 17.81
N ARG A 384 2.22 -3.13 18.16
CA ARG A 384 1.29 -2.01 18.34
C ARG A 384 1.06 -1.33 17.01
N THR A 385 -0.14 -1.49 16.44
CA THR A 385 -0.42 -0.95 15.10
C THR A 385 -0.65 0.56 15.08
N GLY A 386 -1.02 1.12 16.24
CA GLY A 386 -1.50 2.49 16.35
C GLY A 386 -2.87 2.72 15.73
N ASP A 387 -3.52 1.69 15.20
CA ASP A 387 -4.91 1.75 14.75
C ASP A 387 -5.86 1.46 15.92
N LEU A 388 -6.97 2.18 16.00
CA LEU A 388 -8.10 1.88 16.88
C LEU A 388 -9.05 0.95 16.16
N ALA A 389 -9.56 -0.05 16.89
CA ALA A 389 -10.40 -1.07 16.30
C ALA A 389 -11.37 -1.72 17.29
N ARG A 390 -12.30 -2.48 16.73
CA ARG A 390 -13.16 -3.45 17.45
C ARG A 390 -13.05 -4.80 16.76
N LEU A 391 -13.11 -5.86 17.54
CA LEU A 391 -13.32 -7.22 17.05
C LEU A 391 -14.70 -7.68 17.46
N ASP A 392 -15.50 -8.17 16.53
CA ASP A 392 -16.77 -8.79 16.86
C ASP A 392 -16.58 -10.21 17.43
N ALA A 393 -17.67 -10.84 17.87
CA ALA A 393 -17.64 -12.20 18.42
C ALA A 393 -17.20 -13.28 17.40
N ALA A 394 -17.30 -12.99 16.11
CA ALA A 394 -16.83 -13.86 15.02
C ALA A 394 -15.36 -13.56 14.62
N GLY A 395 -14.70 -12.59 15.26
CA GLY A 395 -13.34 -12.17 14.98
C GLY A 395 -13.19 -11.25 13.77
N ASN A 396 -14.28 -10.66 13.27
CA ASN A 396 -14.18 -9.66 12.20
C ASN A 396 -13.67 -8.34 12.77
N LEU A 397 -12.69 -7.77 12.07
CA LEU A 397 -12.05 -6.52 12.42
C LEU A 397 -12.81 -5.32 11.85
N GLN A 398 -13.11 -4.36 12.68
CA GLN A 398 -13.57 -3.03 12.27
C GLN A 398 -12.54 -2.00 12.72
N ILE A 399 -11.88 -1.33 11.78
CA ILE A 399 -11.02 -0.20 12.08
C ILE A 399 -11.89 1.02 12.36
N THR A 400 -11.73 1.60 13.54
CA THR A 400 -12.49 2.77 13.97
C THR A 400 -11.70 4.07 13.83
N GLY A 401 -10.36 4.00 13.80
CA GLY A 401 -9.51 5.17 13.59
C GLY A 401 -8.04 4.94 13.86
N ARG A 402 -7.33 6.02 14.21
CA ARG A 402 -5.92 5.98 14.63
C ARG A 402 -5.70 6.67 15.94
N LEU A 403 -4.86 6.10 16.80
CA LEU A 403 -4.51 6.69 18.09
C LEU A 403 -3.99 8.13 17.97
N LYS A 404 -3.15 8.40 16.97
CA LYS A 404 -2.56 9.72 16.72
C LYS A 404 -3.52 10.77 16.14
N ASP A 405 -4.66 10.33 15.60
CA ASP A 405 -5.65 11.21 14.97
C ASP A 405 -6.82 11.54 15.94
N VAL A 406 -6.82 10.93 17.15
CA VAL A 406 -7.81 11.21 18.20
C VAL A 406 -7.70 12.66 18.65
N ILE A 407 -8.82 13.37 18.68
CA ILE A 407 -8.91 14.75 19.15
C ILE A 407 -9.26 14.78 20.63
N ASN A 408 -8.46 15.48 21.42
CA ASN A 408 -8.66 15.62 22.87
C ASN A 408 -9.23 17.00 23.20
N ARG A 409 -10.53 17.12 23.18
CA ARG A 409 -11.24 18.38 23.43
C ARG A 409 -11.61 18.53 24.90
N GLY A 410 -10.83 19.30 25.64
CA GLY A 410 -11.10 19.56 27.06
C GLY A 410 -11.13 18.29 27.93
N GLY A 411 -10.30 17.31 27.64
CA GLY A 411 -10.26 16.01 28.34
C GLY A 411 -11.17 14.93 27.74
N ILE A 412 -12.12 15.30 26.87
CA ILE A 412 -12.98 14.35 26.15
C ILE A 412 -12.31 13.97 24.84
N LYS A 413 -11.90 12.71 24.74
CA LYS A 413 -11.27 12.16 23.54
C LYS A 413 -12.33 11.61 22.58
N PHE A 414 -12.23 11.93 21.29
CA PHE A 414 -13.05 11.34 20.25
C PHE A 414 -12.27 11.09 18.96
N ASN A 415 -12.72 10.11 18.22
CA ASN A 415 -12.15 9.78 16.93
C ASN A 415 -12.87 10.58 15.84
N PRO A 416 -12.17 11.38 15.03
CA PRO A 416 -12.79 12.15 13.96
C PRO A 416 -13.31 11.30 12.80
N THR A 417 -12.84 10.06 12.65
CA THR A 417 -13.22 9.16 11.54
C THR A 417 -14.73 8.89 11.49
N ASP A 418 -15.40 8.79 12.66
CA ASP A 418 -16.84 8.60 12.73
C ASP A 418 -17.59 9.80 12.11
N VAL A 419 -17.11 11.01 12.40
CA VAL A 419 -17.70 12.26 11.90
C VAL A 419 -17.38 12.45 10.42
N GLU A 420 -16.15 12.13 10.00
CA GLU A 420 -15.75 12.15 8.59
C GLU A 420 -16.63 11.25 7.73
N ALA A 421 -16.97 10.05 8.22
CA ALA A 421 -17.84 9.13 7.50
C ALA A 421 -19.25 9.70 7.26
N ILE A 422 -19.76 10.48 8.20
CA ILE A 422 -21.07 11.16 8.09
C ILE A 422 -20.96 12.37 7.15
N VAL A 423 -19.93 13.21 7.32
CA VAL A 423 -19.70 14.39 6.48
C VAL A 423 -19.46 14.00 5.01
N ALA A 424 -18.76 12.90 4.76
CA ALA A 424 -18.51 12.39 3.40
C ALA A 424 -19.79 12.02 2.63
N ASN A 425 -20.90 11.74 3.32
CA ASN A 425 -22.21 11.46 2.71
C ASN A 425 -23.02 12.71 2.41
N HIS A 426 -22.55 13.90 2.79
CA HIS A 426 -23.24 15.17 2.46
C HIS A 426 -23.23 15.42 0.95
N ALA A 427 -24.37 15.88 0.40
CA ALA A 427 -24.58 15.99 -1.04
C ALA A 427 -23.53 16.88 -1.75
N ALA A 428 -23.04 17.92 -1.08
CA ALA A 428 -22.08 18.87 -1.61
C ALA A 428 -20.60 18.51 -1.38
N VAL A 429 -20.29 17.45 -0.62
CA VAL A 429 -18.92 17.05 -0.25
C VAL A 429 -18.39 16.00 -1.22
N ALA A 430 -17.23 16.27 -1.82
CA ALA A 430 -16.48 15.29 -2.61
C ALA A 430 -15.48 14.51 -1.74
N GLN A 431 -14.74 15.26 -0.88
CA GLN A 431 -13.81 14.67 0.08
C GLN A 431 -13.80 15.50 1.36
N CYS A 432 -13.53 14.88 2.49
CA CYS A 432 -13.33 15.58 3.76
C CYS A 432 -12.25 14.91 4.61
N ALA A 433 -11.69 15.70 5.52
CA ALA A 433 -10.80 15.23 6.57
C ALA A 433 -10.95 16.13 7.80
N ILE A 434 -11.00 15.54 8.99
CA ILE A 434 -11.06 16.27 10.25
C ILE A 434 -9.75 16.07 10.99
N VAL A 435 -9.15 17.17 11.41
CA VAL A 435 -7.87 17.18 12.11
C VAL A 435 -7.95 17.98 13.40
N PRO A 436 -7.11 17.68 14.41
CA PRO A 436 -6.99 18.51 15.60
C PRO A 436 -6.45 19.89 15.24
N MET A 437 -7.04 20.92 15.85
CA MET A 437 -6.61 22.30 15.81
C MET A 437 -6.28 22.75 17.24
N PRO A 438 -5.09 23.31 17.50
CA PRO A 438 -4.75 23.81 18.84
C PRO A 438 -5.76 24.83 19.37
N ASP A 439 -6.12 24.74 20.63
CA ASP A 439 -7.00 25.67 21.31
C ASP A 439 -6.46 25.99 22.73
N PRO A 440 -6.34 27.27 23.12
CA PRO A 440 -5.73 27.66 24.39
C PRO A 440 -6.55 27.26 25.63
N VAL A 441 -7.85 26.97 25.48
CA VAL A 441 -8.75 26.64 26.59
C VAL A 441 -9.03 25.14 26.65
N LEU A 442 -9.28 24.52 25.51
CA LEU A 442 -9.68 23.11 25.41
C LEU A 442 -8.52 22.18 25.06
N GLY A 443 -7.31 22.72 24.82
CA GLY A 443 -6.18 21.98 24.28
C GLY A 443 -6.32 21.76 22.79
N GLU A 444 -7.41 21.12 22.36
CA GLU A 444 -7.69 20.89 20.93
C GLU A 444 -9.17 21.12 20.60
N ARG A 445 -9.39 21.53 19.33
CA ARG A 445 -10.69 21.56 18.67
C ARG A 445 -10.61 20.82 17.34
N ALA A 446 -11.77 20.61 16.70
CA ALA A 446 -11.85 19.94 15.41
C ALA A 446 -11.94 20.98 14.27
N CYS A 447 -11.09 20.84 13.25
CA CYS A 447 -11.19 21.55 11.99
C CYS A 447 -11.50 20.54 10.88
N CYS A 448 -12.56 20.81 10.10
CA CYS A 448 -12.94 20.02 8.93
C CYS A 448 -12.40 20.68 7.67
N PHE A 449 -11.57 19.95 6.91
CA PHE A 449 -11.19 20.30 5.55
C PHE A 449 -12.13 19.63 4.57
N VAL A 450 -12.65 20.37 3.59
CA VAL A 450 -13.59 19.86 2.58
C VAL A 450 -13.13 20.26 1.19
N VAL A 451 -13.15 19.28 0.28
CA VAL A 451 -13.18 19.49 -1.16
C VAL A 451 -14.64 19.40 -1.61
N PRO A 452 -15.28 20.48 -2.08
CA PRO A 452 -16.67 20.41 -2.52
C PRO A 452 -16.78 19.69 -3.88
N LYS A 453 -17.96 19.17 -4.17
CA LYS A 453 -18.29 18.68 -5.53
C LYS A 453 -18.30 19.84 -6.52
N PRO A 454 -18.07 19.60 -7.81
CA PRO A 454 -18.10 20.66 -8.83
C PRO A 454 -19.39 21.47 -8.79
N GLY A 455 -19.24 22.79 -8.66
CA GLY A 455 -20.37 23.74 -8.57
C GLY A 455 -21.14 23.76 -7.25
N ALA A 456 -20.73 22.96 -6.26
CA ALA A 456 -21.34 22.96 -4.93
C ALA A 456 -20.59 23.87 -3.95
N THR A 457 -21.34 24.39 -2.97
CA THR A 457 -20.82 25.17 -1.84
C THR A 457 -21.17 24.45 -0.53
N VAL A 458 -20.30 24.55 0.45
CA VAL A 458 -20.48 23.99 1.79
C VAL A 458 -20.13 25.03 2.81
N THR A 459 -21.01 25.23 3.79
CA THR A 459 -20.77 26.11 4.94
C THR A 459 -20.68 25.27 6.23
N LEU A 460 -20.07 25.85 7.27
CA LEU A 460 -20.00 25.21 8.57
C LEU A 460 -21.38 24.94 9.17
N ASP A 461 -22.32 25.85 8.97
CA ASP A 461 -23.68 25.70 9.49
C ASP A 461 -24.45 24.59 8.77
N GLN A 462 -24.29 24.44 7.46
CA GLN A 462 -24.82 23.28 6.73
C GLN A 462 -24.28 21.96 7.23
N LEU A 463 -22.98 21.89 7.53
CA LEU A 463 -22.40 20.68 8.13
C LEU A 463 -22.93 20.41 9.54
N ARG A 464 -23.15 21.46 10.34
CA ARG A 464 -23.74 21.32 11.69
C ARG A 464 -25.19 20.86 11.63
N GLU A 465 -25.99 21.37 10.71
CA GLU A 465 -27.36 20.90 10.44
C GLU A 465 -27.35 19.43 10.01
N TRP A 466 -26.44 19.04 9.11
CA TRP A 466 -26.25 17.67 8.66
C TRP A 466 -25.89 16.72 9.81
N LEU A 467 -24.95 17.14 10.67
CA LEU A 467 -24.54 16.36 11.84
C LEU A 467 -25.67 16.27 12.89
N THR A 468 -26.51 17.33 13.01
CA THR A 468 -27.69 17.31 13.86
C THR A 468 -28.72 16.27 13.36
N ALA A 469 -28.98 16.26 12.06
CA ALA A 469 -29.91 15.31 11.45
C ALA A 469 -29.44 13.85 11.58
N HIS A 470 -28.14 13.63 11.76
CA HIS A 470 -27.53 12.31 11.98
C HIS A 470 -27.22 12.03 13.47
N GLU A 471 -27.81 12.81 14.39
CA GLU A 471 -27.71 12.63 15.85
C GLU A 471 -26.26 12.59 16.39
N VAL A 472 -25.33 13.27 15.72
CA VAL A 472 -23.93 13.34 16.18
C VAL A 472 -23.83 14.27 17.39
N ALA A 473 -23.20 13.78 18.45
CA ALA A 473 -22.98 14.59 19.66
C ALA A 473 -22.18 15.86 19.37
N LYS A 474 -22.64 17.02 19.87
CA LYS A 474 -22.06 18.36 19.61
C LYS A 474 -20.57 18.46 19.97
N ILE A 475 -20.11 17.66 20.94
CA ILE A 475 -18.70 17.63 21.36
C ILE A 475 -17.77 17.16 20.21
N LYS A 476 -18.27 16.39 19.26
CA LYS A 476 -17.54 15.85 18.10
C LYS A 476 -17.61 16.76 16.86
N TRP A 477 -18.39 17.82 16.89
CA TRP A 477 -18.60 18.67 15.72
C TRP A 477 -17.35 19.50 15.42
N PRO A 478 -17.03 19.71 14.13
CA PRO A 478 -16.01 20.67 13.76
C PRO A 478 -16.46 22.10 14.11
N GLU A 479 -15.54 22.87 14.66
CA GLU A 479 -15.73 24.30 14.95
C GLU A 479 -15.22 25.19 13.84
N ARG A 480 -14.36 24.67 12.98
CA ARG A 480 -13.79 25.38 11.83
C ARG A 480 -13.97 24.54 10.57
N LEU A 481 -14.25 25.20 9.45
CA LEU A 481 -14.33 24.63 8.11
C LEU A 481 -13.32 25.32 7.22
N GLU A 482 -12.49 24.55 6.54
CA GLU A 482 -11.57 24.99 5.51
C GLU A 482 -11.97 24.36 4.17
N ILE A 483 -12.24 25.20 3.18
CA ILE A 483 -12.50 24.75 1.81
C ILE A 483 -11.17 24.75 1.06
N ILE A 484 -10.84 23.61 0.46
CA ILE A 484 -9.62 23.41 -0.32
C ILE A 484 -9.95 22.83 -1.70
N GLU A 485 -9.12 23.15 -2.70
CA GLU A 485 -9.29 22.64 -4.06
C GLU A 485 -8.96 21.17 -4.15
N ASP A 486 -7.85 20.74 -3.51
CA ASP A 486 -7.36 19.36 -3.53
C ASP A 486 -6.95 18.89 -2.13
N MET A 487 -7.31 17.65 -1.81
CA MET A 487 -6.90 17.00 -0.58
C MET A 487 -5.44 16.52 -0.70
N PRO A 488 -4.53 16.89 0.22
CA PRO A 488 -3.16 16.41 0.19
C PRO A 488 -3.14 14.90 0.44
N MET A 489 -2.59 14.15 -0.53
CA MET A 489 -2.61 12.70 -0.55
C MET A 489 -1.20 12.11 -0.51
N THR A 490 -1.07 10.93 0.11
CA THR A 490 0.11 10.08 -0.07
C THR A 490 0.12 9.47 -1.48
N PRO A 491 1.25 8.89 -1.93
CA PRO A 491 1.31 8.13 -3.18
C PRO A 491 0.27 7.00 -3.28
N THR A 492 -0.16 6.50 -2.14
CA THR A 492 -1.19 5.44 -2.01
C THR A 492 -2.60 5.97 -1.81
N ARG A 493 -2.83 7.26 -2.09
CA ARG A 493 -4.13 7.92 -1.99
C ARG A 493 -4.74 7.97 -0.58
N LYS A 494 -3.90 8.05 0.46
CA LYS A 494 -4.32 8.34 1.85
C LYS A 494 -4.18 9.83 2.12
N VAL A 495 -5.14 10.42 2.83
CA VAL A 495 -5.08 11.83 3.25
C VAL A 495 -3.90 12.05 4.20
N LYS A 496 -3.10 13.08 3.92
CA LYS A 496 -2.01 13.52 4.79
C LYS A 496 -2.53 14.47 5.88
N LYS A 497 -3.21 13.92 6.90
CA LYS A 497 -3.82 14.72 7.99
C LYS A 497 -2.81 15.63 8.70
N ALA A 498 -1.57 15.21 8.88
CA ALA A 498 -0.53 16.03 9.49
C ALA A 498 -0.20 17.31 8.66
N GLU A 499 -0.25 17.22 7.33
CA GLU A 499 -0.07 18.38 6.46
C GLU A 499 -1.23 19.35 6.60
N LEU A 500 -2.47 18.85 6.73
CA LEU A 500 -3.66 19.69 6.97
C LEU A 500 -3.57 20.36 8.35
N ALA A 501 -3.22 19.64 9.39
CA ALA A 501 -3.03 20.18 10.74
C ALA A 501 -1.92 21.26 10.76
N ALA A 502 -0.82 21.06 10.03
CA ALA A 502 0.26 22.04 9.93
C ALA A 502 -0.18 23.37 9.24
N ARG A 503 -1.19 23.35 8.38
CA ARG A 503 -1.75 24.57 7.78
C ARG A 503 -2.45 25.43 8.81
N LEU A 504 -3.03 24.84 9.87
CA LEU A 504 -3.76 25.56 10.92
C LEU A 504 -2.84 26.33 11.89
N GLY A 505 -1.60 25.89 12.06
CA GLY A 505 -0.59 26.59 12.86
C GLY A 505 0.11 27.76 12.14
N ARG A 506 -0.12 27.95 10.84
CA ARG A 506 0.47 29.05 10.02
C ARG A 506 -0.43 30.24 9.81
N THR A 507 -1.67 30.23 10.32
CA THR A 507 -2.67 31.29 10.12
C THR A 507 -2.80 32.26 11.28
N SER A 508 -1.71 32.51 12.01
CA SER A 508 -1.61 33.58 13.00
C SER A 508 -0.33 34.42 12.75
N GLU A 509 -0.28 35.14 11.63
CA GLU A 509 0.43 36.41 11.42
C GLU A 509 -0.41 37.33 10.58
#